data_054cc41ea9cbe909d75e456412f0e043
#
_entry.id   054cc41ea9cbe909d75e456412f0e043
#
_cell.length_a   1.000
_cell.length_b   1.000
_cell.length_c   1.000
_cell.angle_alpha   90.00
_cell.angle_beta   90.00
_cell.angle_gamma   90.00
#
_symmetry.space_group_name_H-M   'P 1'
#
loop_
_entity.id
_entity.type
_entity.pdbx_description
1 polymer ?
#
loop_
_entity_poly.entity_id
_entity_poly.type
_entity_poly.pdbx_seq_one_letter_code
_entity_poly.pdbx_strand_id
1 'polypeptide(L)'
;MDTIVTPGLVLKETRYKESDRIITLLTPGLGVISASAQSSLRLKSKLFSACGLVPGRNMYTVREADVKNVFHGISSSIEGMSLAMYMAEMASALSPTGDEAAKELRLLLNCFYMISEKKADLRVIKAVFELRTMSECGFLPQLVYCRDCGTYDGPAFYLDPAEGCLLCESCAQRAGKKCTLDAGALFA
;
A
#
# COMPACT_ATOMS: atom_id res chain seq x y z
N MET A 1 -23.64 13.05 18.76
CA MET A 1 -22.88 12.44 17.66
C MET A 1 -21.85 11.55 18.30
N ASP A 2 -21.92 10.26 18.00
CA ASP A 2 -21.05 9.29 18.63
C ASP A 2 -19.63 9.42 18.07
N THR A 3 -18.63 9.38 18.94
CA THR A 3 -17.22 9.41 18.55
C THR A 3 -16.80 8.01 18.15
N ILE A 4 -16.24 7.86 16.94
CA ILE A 4 -15.67 6.60 16.47
C ILE A 4 -14.20 6.58 16.91
N VAL A 5 -13.80 5.57 17.67
CA VAL A 5 -12.40 5.37 18.07
C VAL A 5 -11.80 4.28 17.19
N THR A 6 -10.78 4.61 16.40
CA THR A 6 -10.14 3.69 15.45
C THR A 6 -8.64 3.95 15.35
N PRO A 7 -7.79 2.94 15.14
CA PRO A 7 -6.42 3.19 14.72
C PRO A 7 -6.40 3.80 13.32
N GLY A 8 -5.33 4.52 12.99
CA GLY A 8 -5.20 5.13 11.67
C GLY A 8 -3.78 5.56 11.36
N LEU A 9 -3.40 5.43 10.10
CA LEU A 9 -2.12 5.91 9.58
C LEU A 9 -2.34 7.19 8.78
N VAL A 10 -1.61 8.24 9.10
CA VAL A 10 -1.62 9.49 8.32
C VAL A 10 -0.87 9.27 7.01
N LEU A 11 -1.59 9.32 5.90
CA LEU A 11 -1.04 9.22 4.56
C LEU A 11 -0.59 10.58 4.02
N LYS A 12 -1.42 11.61 4.26
CA LYS A 12 -1.20 12.96 3.75
C LYS A 12 -1.66 14.01 4.75
N GLU A 13 -0.97 15.13 4.76
CA GLU A 13 -1.33 16.30 5.53
C GLU A 13 -1.34 17.53 4.59
N THR A 14 -2.43 18.28 4.60
CA THR A 14 -2.61 19.50 3.80
C THR A 14 -2.97 20.64 4.73
N ARG A 15 -2.33 21.80 4.60
CA ARG A 15 -2.68 23.01 5.34
C ARG A 15 -4.03 23.53 4.86
N TYR A 16 -4.92 23.83 5.80
CA TYR A 16 -6.22 24.41 5.55
C TYR A 16 -6.42 25.54 6.55
N LYS A 17 -6.46 26.78 6.10
CA LYS A 17 -6.43 28.00 6.93
C LYS A 17 -5.13 28.17 7.73
N GLU A 18 -5.06 29.20 8.58
CA GLU A 18 -3.84 29.53 9.33
C GLU A 18 -3.47 28.47 10.38
N SER A 19 -4.43 27.83 11.00
CA SER A 19 -4.23 26.90 12.12
C SER A 19 -4.75 25.47 11.89
N ASP A 20 -5.60 25.26 10.89
CA ASP A 20 -6.26 23.98 10.65
C ASP A 20 -5.52 23.17 9.57
N ARG A 21 -5.59 21.85 9.70
CA ARG A 21 -5.03 20.90 8.73
C ARG A 21 -6.09 19.89 8.33
N ILE A 22 -6.07 19.51 7.07
CA ILE A 22 -6.82 18.36 6.59
C ILE A 22 -5.81 17.20 6.49
N ILE A 23 -6.13 16.10 7.13
CA ILE A 23 -5.33 14.87 7.06
C ILE A 23 -6.11 13.81 6.31
N THR A 24 -5.39 13.03 5.50
CA THR A 24 -5.89 11.80 4.91
C THR A 24 -5.40 10.65 5.78
N LEU A 25 -6.33 9.86 6.30
CA LEU A 25 -6.08 8.71 7.16
C LEU A 25 -6.46 7.43 6.44
N LEU A 26 -5.64 6.41 6.57
CA LEU A 26 -6.01 5.03 6.28
C LEU A 26 -6.37 4.34 7.60
N THR A 27 -7.60 3.87 7.69
CA THR A 27 -8.16 3.19 8.88
C THR A 27 -8.62 1.78 8.51
N PRO A 28 -8.63 0.82 9.45
CA PRO A 28 -9.00 -0.56 9.11
C PRO A 28 -10.48 -0.73 8.75
N GLY A 29 -11.38 0.02 9.36
CA GLY A 29 -12.82 -0.19 9.20
C GLY A 29 -13.55 0.89 8.39
N LEU A 30 -12.89 2.01 8.06
CA LEU A 30 -13.48 3.11 7.28
C LEU A 30 -12.69 3.37 5.99
N GLY A 31 -11.62 2.60 5.74
CA GLY A 31 -10.75 2.83 4.59
C GLY A 31 -10.04 4.16 4.63
N VAL A 32 -9.89 4.78 3.47
CA VAL A 32 -9.31 6.11 3.31
C VAL A 32 -10.36 7.17 3.63
N ILE A 33 -10.08 7.99 4.63
CA ILE A 33 -10.95 9.09 5.06
C ILE A 33 -10.21 10.41 5.13
N SER A 34 -10.95 11.51 4.97
CA SER A 34 -10.46 12.85 5.23
C SER A 34 -10.96 13.35 6.60
N ALA A 35 -10.06 13.92 7.38
CA ALA A 35 -10.40 14.49 8.69
C ALA A 35 -9.74 15.84 8.90
N SER A 36 -10.47 16.78 9.51
CA SER A 36 -9.92 18.04 9.97
C SER A 36 -9.26 17.86 11.33
N ALA A 37 -8.05 18.37 11.48
CA ALA A 37 -7.30 18.37 12.74
C ALA A 37 -6.98 19.81 13.13
N GLN A 38 -7.32 20.21 14.36
CA GLN A 38 -7.04 21.54 14.88
C GLN A 38 -5.55 21.68 15.29
N SER A 39 -5.06 22.89 15.33
CA SER A 39 -3.68 23.39 15.29
C SER A 39 -2.61 22.79 16.21
N SER A 40 -2.93 21.98 17.19
CA SER A 40 -1.95 21.49 18.17
C SER A 40 -1.25 20.18 17.79
N LEU A 41 -1.70 19.50 16.76
CA LEU A 41 -1.22 18.18 16.38
C LEU A 41 -0.24 18.27 15.18
N ARG A 42 1.07 18.21 15.45
CA ARG A 42 2.06 18.00 14.39
C ARG A 42 2.03 16.53 13.95
N LEU A 43 1.33 16.26 12.83
CA LEU A 43 0.84 14.93 12.49
C LEU A 43 1.61 14.21 11.37
N LYS A 44 2.78 14.68 10.95
CA LYS A 44 3.51 14.06 9.84
C LYS A 44 3.88 12.61 10.15
N SER A 45 3.48 11.70 9.26
CA SER A 45 3.86 10.26 9.22
C SER A 45 3.64 9.53 10.56
N LYS A 46 2.54 9.80 11.24
CA LYS A 46 2.23 9.21 12.53
C LYS A 46 1.19 8.10 12.40
N LEU A 47 1.48 6.98 13.05
CA LEU A 47 0.50 5.96 13.32
C LEU A 47 -0.22 6.31 14.63
N PHE A 48 -1.52 6.48 14.57
CA PHE A 48 -2.36 6.60 15.75
C PHE A 48 -2.79 5.21 16.23
N SER A 49 -2.59 4.95 17.52
CA SER A 49 -3.14 3.74 18.16
C SER A 49 -4.64 3.84 18.36
N ALA A 50 -5.10 5.05 18.67
CA ALA A 50 -6.50 5.40 18.77
C ALA A 50 -6.67 6.83 18.27
N CYS A 51 -7.62 7.03 17.37
CA CYS A 51 -8.02 8.33 16.87
C CYS A 51 -9.52 8.49 17.09
N GLY A 52 -9.91 9.45 17.90
CA GLY A 52 -11.30 9.82 18.14
C GLY A 52 -11.81 10.67 16.98
N LEU A 53 -12.68 10.11 16.15
CA LEU A 53 -13.24 10.72 14.96
C LEU A 53 -14.71 11.07 15.20
N VAL A 54 -15.09 12.31 14.98
CA VAL A 54 -16.48 12.75 14.97
C VAL A 54 -16.95 12.93 13.53
N PRO A 55 -18.00 12.21 13.09
CA PRO A 55 -18.56 12.38 11.76
C PRO A 55 -19.05 13.80 11.51
N GLY A 56 -18.69 14.37 10.35
CA GLY A 56 -19.21 15.65 9.84
C GLY A 56 -19.96 15.43 8.52
N ARG A 57 -20.39 16.51 7.87
CA ARG A 57 -21.12 16.39 6.59
C ARG A 57 -20.29 15.81 5.47
N ASN A 58 -19.03 16.27 5.31
CA ASN A 58 -18.15 15.89 4.20
C ASN A 58 -16.82 15.30 4.66
N MET A 59 -16.48 15.43 5.92
CA MET A 59 -15.24 14.93 6.51
C MET A 59 -15.39 14.70 8.00
N TYR A 60 -14.53 13.91 8.57
CA TYR A 60 -14.43 13.70 10.01
C TYR A 60 -13.70 14.87 10.69
N THR A 61 -13.87 14.99 12.02
CA THR A 61 -13.07 15.88 12.86
C THR A 61 -12.30 15.04 13.87
N VAL A 62 -10.99 15.23 13.95
CA VAL A 62 -10.15 14.59 14.97
C VAL A 62 -10.34 15.35 16.28
N ARG A 63 -10.82 14.65 17.31
CA ARG A 63 -10.96 15.18 18.69
C ARG A 63 -9.69 14.95 19.48
N GLU A 64 -9.22 13.71 19.44
CA GLU A 64 -8.03 13.28 20.16
C GLU A 64 -7.30 12.20 19.33
N ALA A 65 -6.00 12.07 19.52
CA ALA A 65 -5.22 11.07 18.84
C ALA A 65 -3.97 10.69 19.65
N ASP A 66 -3.86 9.42 19.98
CA ASP A 66 -2.70 8.85 20.64
C ASP A 66 -1.70 8.31 19.61
N VAL A 67 -0.51 8.88 19.59
CA VAL A 67 0.57 8.45 18.68
C VAL A 67 1.20 7.16 19.19
N LYS A 68 1.09 6.08 18.41
CA LYS A 68 1.66 4.78 18.76
C LYS A 68 3.10 4.61 18.24
N ASN A 69 3.35 5.01 17.01
CA ASN A 69 4.65 4.85 16.39
C ASN A 69 4.95 6.01 15.45
N VAL A 70 6.22 6.39 15.43
CA VAL A 70 6.76 7.30 14.42
C VAL A 70 7.94 6.55 13.81
N PHE A 71 7.83 6.17 12.55
CA PHE A 71 8.85 5.40 11.82
C PHE A 71 10.07 6.29 11.54
N HIS A 72 10.83 6.62 12.59
CA HIS A 72 11.96 7.56 12.53
C HIS A 72 13.04 7.14 11.53
N GLY A 73 13.24 5.84 11.35
CA GLY A 73 14.21 5.31 10.41
C GLY A 73 13.88 5.62 8.93
N ILE A 74 12.62 5.87 8.59
CA ILE A 74 12.24 6.25 7.21
C ILE A 74 12.94 7.54 6.78
N SER A 75 13.04 8.53 7.66
CA SER A 75 13.68 9.81 7.35
C SER A 75 15.22 9.77 7.39
N SER A 76 15.81 8.61 7.68
CA SER A 76 17.27 8.45 7.71
C SER A 76 17.91 8.39 6.32
N SER A 77 17.12 8.19 5.24
CA SER A 77 17.58 8.24 3.85
C SER A 77 16.54 8.88 2.94
N ILE A 78 17.01 9.56 1.89
CA ILE A 78 16.13 10.20 0.90
C ILE A 78 15.33 9.14 0.14
N GLU A 79 15.97 8.01 -0.21
CA GLU A 79 15.37 6.90 -0.92
C GLU A 79 14.25 6.24 -0.08
N GLY A 80 14.52 6.00 1.23
CA GLY A 80 13.52 5.43 2.14
C GLY A 80 12.32 6.35 2.31
N MET A 81 12.56 7.66 2.45
CA MET A 81 11.50 8.66 2.56
C MET A 81 10.68 8.75 1.26
N SER A 82 11.35 8.77 0.09
CA SER A 82 10.69 8.83 -1.21
C SER A 82 9.83 7.59 -1.46
N LEU A 83 10.34 6.40 -1.10
CA LEU A 83 9.59 5.15 -1.22
C LEU A 83 8.36 5.13 -0.29
N ALA A 84 8.51 5.56 0.96
CA ALA A 84 7.39 5.63 1.90
C ALA A 84 6.31 6.62 1.43
N MET A 85 6.69 7.78 0.89
CA MET A 85 5.75 8.75 0.31
C MET A 85 5.01 8.16 -0.89
N TYR A 86 5.71 7.50 -1.79
CA TYR A 86 5.13 6.80 -2.94
C TYR A 86 4.11 5.75 -2.49
N MET A 87 4.46 4.91 -1.51
CA MET A 87 3.55 3.90 -0.96
C MET A 87 2.30 4.51 -0.31
N ALA A 88 2.48 5.61 0.44
CA ALA A 88 1.36 6.32 1.05
C ALA A 88 0.42 6.93 0.00
N GLU A 89 0.97 7.45 -1.10
CA GLU A 89 0.19 8.01 -2.20
C GLU A 89 -0.58 6.92 -2.95
N MET A 90 0.06 5.79 -3.26
CA MET A 90 -0.62 4.62 -3.84
C MET A 90 -1.73 4.09 -2.92
N ALA A 91 -1.46 3.93 -1.62
CA ALA A 91 -2.47 3.49 -0.67
C ALA A 91 -3.65 4.47 -0.61
N SER A 92 -3.38 5.79 -0.66
CA SER A 92 -4.44 6.81 -0.69
C SER A 92 -5.32 6.73 -1.95
N ALA A 93 -4.76 6.32 -3.08
CA ALA A 93 -5.46 6.26 -4.36
C ALA A 93 -6.21 4.94 -4.59
N LEU A 94 -5.69 3.83 -4.05
CA LEU A 94 -6.14 2.49 -4.38
C LEU A 94 -6.92 1.81 -3.25
N SER A 95 -6.74 2.24 -1.99
CA SER A 95 -7.51 1.65 -0.88
C SER A 95 -8.98 2.10 -0.90
N PRO A 96 -9.90 1.25 -0.45
CA PRO A 96 -11.32 1.58 -0.43
C PRO A 96 -11.63 2.79 0.46
N THR A 97 -12.71 3.49 0.13
CA THR A 97 -13.24 4.62 0.90
C THR A 97 -14.59 4.24 1.48
N GLY A 98 -14.73 4.37 2.79
CA GLY A 98 -15.98 4.02 3.48
C GLY A 98 -16.21 2.53 3.68
N ASP A 99 -15.19 1.70 3.45
CA ASP A 99 -15.24 0.25 3.57
C ASP A 99 -13.98 -0.29 4.28
N GLU A 100 -13.94 -1.59 4.55
CA GLU A 100 -12.83 -2.24 5.26
C GLU A 100 -11.53 -2.19 4.44
N ALA A 101 -10.44 -1.72 5.08
CA ALA A 101 -9.10 -1.63 4.50
C ALA A 101 -8.00 -2.11 5.48
N ALA A 102 -8.33 -3.14 6.27
CA ALA A 102 -7.40 -3.67 7.27
C ALA A 102 -6.17 -4.33 6.64
N LYS A 103 -6.32 -4.95 5.45
CA LYS A 103 -5.23 -5.60 4.73
C LYS A 103 -4.25 -4.56 4.16
N GLU A 104 -4.76 -3.52 3.54
CA GLU A 104 -4.00 -2.42 2.96
C GLU A 104 -3.22 -1.67 4.05
N LEU A 105 -3.87 -1.36 5.16
CA LEU A 105 -3.23 -0.75 6.32
C LEU A 105 -2.10 -1.63 6.86
N ARG A 106 -2.35 -2.94 7.03
CA ARG A 106 -1.34 -3.88 7.51
C ARG A 106 -0.15 -4.01 6.55
N LEU A 107 -0.40 -4.07 5.24
CA LEU A 107 0.64 -4.11 4.21
C LEU A 107 1.52 -2.86 4.30
N LEU A 108 0.91 -1.68 4.34
CA LEU A 108 1.65 -0.42 4.39
C LEU A 108 2.47 -0.28 5.69
N LEU A 109 1.91 -0.66 6.84
CA LEU A 109 2.61 -0.65 8.13
C LEU A 109 3.82 -1.59 8.13
N ASN A 110 3.69 -2.80 7.57
CA ASN A 110 4.79 -3.74 7.45
C ASN A 110 5.90 -3.18 6.55
N CYS A 111 5.56 -2.58 5.41
CA CYS A 111 6.53 -1.95 4.52
C CYS A 111 7.26 -0.77 5.21
N PHE A 112 6.53 0.09 5.92
CA PHE A 112 7.13 1.18 6.69
C PHE A 112 8.07 0.69 7.78
N TYR A 113 7.70 -0.37 8.48
CA TYR A 113 8.57 -1.02 9.46
C TYR A 113 9.84 -1.56 8.80
N MET A 114 9.72 -2.28 7.68
CA MET A 114 10.87 -2.83 6.95
C MET A 114 11.83 -1.74 6.47
N ILE A 115 11.30 -0.60 5.98
CA ILE A 115 12.10 0.56 5.58
C ILE A 115 12.78 1.18 6.80
N SER A 116 12.03 1.44 7.88
CA SER A 116 12.53 2.09 9.09
C SER A 116 13.66 1.31 9.75
N GLU A 117 13.50 -0.01 9.84
CA GLU A 117 14.47 -0.92 10.47
C GLU A 117 15.54 -1.46 9.50
N LYS A 118 15.51 -1.04 8.23
CA LYS A 118 16.44 -1.50 7.17
C LYS A 118 16.53 -3.03 7.07
N LYS A 119 15.37 -3.70 7.17
CA LYS A 119 15.28 -5.17 7.20
C LYS A 119 15.43 -5.83 5.81
N ALA A 120 15.25 -5.09 4.72
CA ALA A 120 15.39 -5.58 3.35
C ALA A 120 15.80 -4.44 2.39
N ASP A 121 16.24 -4.83 1.19
CA ASP A 121 16.52 -3.87 0.10
C ASP A 121 15.22 -3.13 -0.29
N LEU A 122 15.32 -1.82 -0.49
CA LEU A 122 14.17 -0.97 -0.83
C LEU A 122 13.47 -1.39 -2.11
N ARG A 123 14.21 -1.96 -3.08
CA ARG A 123 13.64 -2.48 -4.33
C ARG A 123 12.76 -3.70 -4.08
N VAL A 124 13.18 -4.59 -3.18
CA VAL A 124 12.39 -5.76 -2.78
C VAL A 124 11.12 -5.31 -2.04
N ILE A 125 11.25 -4.38 -1.08
CA ILE A 125 10.08 -3.84 -0.37
C ILE A 125 9.08 -3.21 -1.36
N LYS A 126 9.59 -2.43 -2.32
CA LYS A 126 8.77 -1.83 -3.38
C LYS A 126 8.03 -2.89 -4.20
N ALA A 127 8.74 -3.89 -4.70
CA ALA A 127 8.15 -4.94 -5.54
C ALA A 127 7.06 -5.73 -4.78
N VAL A 128 7.32 -6.11 -3.53
CA VAL A 128 6.34 -6.80 -2.68
C VAL A 128 5.11 -5.93 -2.43
N PHE A 129 5.31 -4.64 -2.15
CA PHE A 129 4.20 -3.70 -1.94
C PHE A 129 3.33 -3.59 -3.18
N GLU A 130 3.94 -3.36 -4.35
CA GLU A 130 3.22 -3.19 -5.63
C GLU A 130 2.44 -4.46 -6.00
N LEU A 131 3.07 -5.63 -5.96
CA LEU A 131 2.41 -6.90 -6.28
C LEU A 131 1.23 -7.20 -5.34
N ARG A 132 1.41 -6.97 -4.03
CA ARG A 132 0.32 -7.19 -3.07
C ARG A 132 -0.80 -6.18 -3.22
N THR A 133 -0.48 -4.90 -3.43
CA THR A 133 -1.49 -3.87 -3.69
C THR A 133 -2.30 -4.20 -4.95
N MET A 134 -1.63 -4.59 -6.05
CA MET A 134 -2.31 -5.01 -7.29
C MET A 134 -3.18 -6.25 -7.06
N SER A 135 -2.70 -7.20 -6.25
CA SER A 135 -3.48 -8.39 -5.87
C SER A 135 -4.76 -8.03 -5.11
N GLU A 136 -4.67 -7.16 -4.11
CA GLU A 136 -5.84 -6.72 -3.33
C GLU A 136 -6.83 -5.91 -4.18
N CYS A 137 -6.33 -5.17 -5.18
CA CYS A 137 -7.17 -4.46 -6.16
C CYS A 137 -7.78 -5.39 -7.25
N GLY A 138 -7.51 -6.70 -7.23
CA GLY A 138 -8.02 -7.65 -8.22
C GLY A 138 -7.26 -7.68 -9.55
N PHE A 139 -6.09 -7.05 -9.63
CA PHE A 139 -5.24 -7.00 -10.83
C PHE A 139 -4.08 -8.01 -10.80
N LEU A 140 -4.19 -9.06 -9.97
CA LEU A 140 -3.14 -10.08 -9.93
C LEU A 140 -3.09 -10.81 -11.27
N PRO A 141 -1.94 -10.84 -11.97
CA PRO A 141 -1.78 -11.64 -13.16
C PRO A 141 -1.86 -13.14 -12.82
N GLN A 142 -2.29 -13.92 -13.77
CA GLN A 142 -2.33 -15.39 -13.63
C GLN A 142 -0.91 -15.95 -13.76
N LEU A 143 -0.29 -16.28 -12.62
CA LEU A 143 1.11 -16.71 -12.52
C LEU A 143 1.28 -18.19 -12.16
N VAL A 144 0.21 -18.99 -12.16
CA VAL A 144 0.26 -20.37 -11.67
C VAL A 144 0.55 -21.38 -12.76
N TYR A 145 0.04 -21.19 -13.98
CA TYR A 145 0.17 -22.14 -15.08
C TYR A 145 0.19 -21.45 -16.44
N CYS A 146 0.67 -22.17 -17.46
CA CYS A 146 0.61 -21.69 -18.84
C CYS A 146 -0.85 -21.61 -19.31
N ARG A 147 -1.26 -20.45 -19.79
CA ARG A 147 -2.64 -20.22 -20.30
C ARG A 147 -3.03 -21.21 -21.40
N ASP A 148 -2.13 -21.55 -22.30
CA ASP A 148 -2.42 -22.33 -23.51
C ASP A 148 -2.44 -23.83 -23.27
N CYS A 149 -1.54 -24.38 -22.46
CA CYS A 149 -1.41 -25.82 -22.27
C CYS A 149 -1.58 -26.31 -20.82
N GLY A 150 -1.78 -25.39 -19.86
CA GLY A 150 -2.00 -25.73 -18.46
C GLY A 150 -0.74 -26.19 -17.70
N THR A 151 0.44 -26.21 -18.33
CA THR A 151 1.70 -26.56 -17.66
C THR A 151 2.02 -25.54 -16.58
N TYR A 152 2.30 -26.02 -15.37
CA TYR A 152 2.70 -25.19 -14.21
C TYR A 152 4.19 -25.34 -13.84
N ASP A 153 4.89 -26.28 -14.52
CA ASP A 153 6.31 -26.54 -14.29
C ASP A 153 7.09 -26.37 -15.59
N GLY A 154 8.31 -25.84 -15.50
CA GLY A 154 9.17 -25.62 -16.65
C GLY A 154 10.38 -24.75 -16.35
N PRO A 155 11.41 -24.80 -17.23
CA PRO A 155 12.64 -24.05 -17.00
C PRO A 155 12.50 -22.54 -17.18
N ALA A 156 11.55 -22.10 -18.02
CA ALA A 156 11.36 -20.71 -18.33
C ALA A 156 9.91 -20.40 -18.77
N PHE A 157 9.46 -19.19 -18.50
CA PHE A 157 8.14 -18.70 -18.86
C PHE A 157 8.23 -17.30 -19.50
N TYR A 158 7.25 -16.99 -20.32
CA TYR A 158 6.97 -15.65 -20.82
C TYR A 158 5.77 -15.09 -20.03
N LEU A 159 5.97 -13.97 -19.36
CA LEU A 159 4.87 -13.19 -18.81
C LEU A 159 4.35 -12.26 -19.90
N ASP A 160 3.08 -12.43 -20.28
CA ASP A 160 2.40 -11.51 -21.17
C ASP A 160 1.83 -10.33 -20.36
N PRO A 161 2.42 -9.14 -20.46
CA PRO A 161 1.97 -7.99 -19.67
C PRO A 161 0.61 -7.43 -20.14
N ALA A 162 0.21 -7.69 -21.38
CA ALA A 162 -1.06 -7.23 -21.92
C ALA A 162 -2.23 -8.10 -21.45
N GLU A 163 -2.00 -9.42 -21.42
CA GLU A 163 -3.03 -10.38 -21.02
C GLU A 163 -2.95 -10.78 -19.54
N GLY A 164 -1.87 -10.40 -18.85
CA GLY A 164 -1.66 -10.74 -17.44
C GLY A 164 -1.56 -12.26 -17.19
N CYS A 165 -0.93 -13.02 -18.08
CA CYS A 165 -0.86 -14.47 -18.00
C CYS A 165 0.53 -15.02 -18.37
N LEU A 166 0.78 -16.30 -18.04
CA LEU A 166 2.00 -17.01 -18.37
C LEU A 166 1.85 -17.87 -19.62
N LEU A 167 2.92 -17.95 -20.42
CA LEU A 167 3.14 -18.98 -21.44
C LEU A 167 4.40 -19.75 -21.09
N CYS A 168 4.36 -21.08 -21.16
CA CYS A 168 5.56 -21.91 -21.06
C CYS A 168 6.45 -21.71 -22.28
N GLU A 169 7.70 -22.17 -22.21
CA GLU A 169 8.69 -21.96 -23.25
C GLU A 169 8.20 -22.42 -24.65
N SER A 170 7.59 -23.60 -24.73
CA SER A 170 7.08 -24.13 -26.01
C SER A 170 5.91 -23.36 -26.57
N CYS A 171 5.01 -22.87 -25.72
CA CYS A 171 3.89 -22.02 -26.16
C CYS A 171 4.36 -20.61 -26.52
N ALA A 172 5.29 -20.04 -25.76
CA ALA A 172 5.90 -18.75 -26.07
C ALA A 172 6.63 -18.78 -27.43
N GLN A 173 7.40 -19.84 -27.70
CA GLN A 173 8.09 -20.02 -28.99
C GLN A 173 7.10 -20.11 -30.16
N ARG A 174 6.01 -20.86 -30.01
CA ARG A 174 4.93 -20.91 -31.03
C ARG A 174 4.28 -19.55 -31.27
N ALA A 175 4.17 -18.73 -30.23
CA ALA A 175 3.65 -17.38 -30.30
C ALA A 175 4.69 -16.32 -30.74
N GLY A 176 5.94 -16.76 -31.06
CA GLY A 176 7.04 -15.84 -31.42
C GLY A 176 7.51 -14.95 -30.28
N LYS A 177 7.28 -15.37 -29.04
CA LYS A 177 7.67 -14.64 -27.81
C LYS A 177 8.91 -15.25 -27.18
N LYS A 178 9.69 -14.43 -26.48
CA LYS A 178 10.88 -14.85 -25.76
C LYS A 178 10.60 -14.89 -24.26
N CYS A 179 10.94 -15.98 -23.58
CA CYS A 179 10.78 -16.10 -22.13
C CYS A 179 11.56 -15.03 -21.39
N THR A 180 10.92 -14.48 -20.35
CA THR A 180 11.46 -13.39 -19.53
C THR A 180 11.64 -13.78 -18.07
N LEU A 181 11.04 -14.90 -17.65
CA LEU A 181 11.11 -15.43 -16.30
C LEU A 181 11.77 -16.82 -16.34
N ASP A 182 12.72 -17.04 -15.44
CA ASP A 182 13.21 -18.39 -15.13
C ASP A 182 12.35 -19.03 -14.02
N ALA A 183 12.59 -20.31 -13.74
CA ALA A 183 11.86 -21.02 -12.69
C ALA A 183 12.04 -20.36 -11.31
N GLY A 184 13.24 -19.83 -11.00
CA GLY A 184 13.51 -19.15 -9.73
C GLY A 184 12.69 -17.86 -9.58
N ALA A 185 12.60 -17.07 -10.65
CA ALA A 185 11.81 -15.83 -10.64
C ALA A 185 10.29 -16.08 -10.56
N LEU A 186 9.82 -17.24 -11.02
CA LEU A 186 8.41 -17.60 -10.96
C LEU A 186 7.95 -18.01 -9.56
N PHE A 187 8.83 -18.67 -8.78
CA PHE A 187 8.52 -19.22 -7.45
C PHE A 187 9.06 -18.40 -6.29
N ALA A 188 9.64 -17.22 -6.54
CA ALA A 188 10.11 -16.28 -5.53
C ALA A 188 8.97 -15.44 -4.97
#